data_66fe30b1dc639cf654d0f438fe2be70d
#
_entry.id   66fe30b1dc639cf654d0f438fe2be70d
#
_cell.length_a   1.000
_cell.length_b   1.000
_cell.length_c   1.000
_cell.angle_alpha   90.00
_cell.angle_beta   90.00
_cell.angle_gamma   90.00
#
_symmetry.space_group_name_H-M   'P 1'
#
loop_
_entity.id
_entity.type
_entity.pdbx_description
1 polymer ?
#
loop_
_entity_poly.entity_id
_entity_poly.type
_entity_poly.pdbx_seq_one_letter_code
_entity_poly.pdbx_strand_id
1 'polypeptide(L)'
;MALTDIQITGYRSVRAISFPVRQLSVLVGANGVGKTNLYRALELVRAAATGDFAQDIAREGGLASVIWAGERRSHEPARMALRIGLELADGHDDGLPVSYEIEPGFPTKVDAAFPLEAMIKQESLTFAGRRPVALMERKGPAIWVRNPEGKRMQADAVLLSSETALSGLRGIPEIDRVREAIAAWRFYHGFRTDADSPLRLPSRAVTAPTLDANGANLAAVLATLRHIRQDSVDLDEAVDHAFPGAQLVVPPPEQFASFAMRFADMPKREFAANELSDGKLQFLALMGALLSYRLPPLIALNEPENSLHPELLPALARIIAKAAQRTQVWVVTHSQTLADALTEETGVLPRQVIRQHGGTWLEGLSQIGQFVDD
;
A
#
# COMPACT_ATOMS: atom_id res chain seq x y z
N MET A 1 -11.64 -8.15 1.29
CA MET A 1 -10.55 -8.57 2.19
C MET A 1 -10.06 -7.32 2.91
N ALA A 2 -9.90 -7.40 4.23
CA ALA A 2 -9.40 -6.29 5.04
C ALA A 2 -8.09 -6.70 5.74
N LEU A 3 -7.15 -5.77 5.86
CA LEU A 3 -5.94 -5.88 6.68
C LEU A 3 -6.33 -5.56 8.13
N THR A 4 -6.15 -6.49 9.06
CA THR A 4 -6.60 -6.34 10.46
C THR A 4 -5.50 -5.88 11.39
N ASP A 5 -4.30 -6.35 11.20
CA ASP A 5 -3.14 -6.02 12.01
C ASP A 5 -1.84 -6.17 11.23
N ILE A 6 -0.79 -5.53 11.72
CA ILE A 6 0.57 -5.66 11.22
C ILE A 6 1.54 -5.86 12.37
N GLN A 7 2.47 -6.77 12.20
CA GLN A 7 3.62 -6.96 13.09
C GLN A 7 4.91 -6.88 12.29
N ILE A 8 5.81 -6.02 12.72
CA ILE A 8 7.11 -5.79 12.08
C ILE A 8 8.18 -6.03 13.12
N THR A 9 9.13 -6.90 12.83
CA THR A 9 10.27 -7.19 13.70
C THR A 9 11.55 -7.04 12.93
N GLY A 10 12.51 -6.32 13.48
CA GLY A 10 13.88 -6.25 12.97
C GLY A 10 14.05 -5.57 11.61
N TYR A 11 13.18 -4.62 11.25
CA TYR A 11 13.22 -3.92 9.97
C TYR A 11 13.62 -2.45 10.13
N ARG A 12 14.75 -2.04 9.57
CA ARG A 12 15.29 -0.67 9.56
C ARG A 12 15.29 -0.01 10.95
N SER A 13 14.46 1.01 11.16
CA SER A 13 14.29 1.65 12.46
C SER A 13 13.23 1.00 13.35
N VAL A 14 12.57 -0.05 12.87
CA VAL A 14 11.53 -0.78 13.63
C VAL A 14 12.17 -2.00 14.27
N ARG A 15 12.33 -1.96 15.60
CA ARG A 15 12.85 -3.12 16.35
C ARG A 15 11.81 -4.23 16.46
N ALA A 16 10.66 -3.90 17.01
CA ALA A 16 9.49 -4.77 17.07
C ALA A 16 8.26 -3.90 17.36
N ILE A 17 7.26 -3.98 16.53
CA ILE A 17 5.98 -3.29 16.72
C ILE A 17 4.85 -4.19 16.21
N SER A 18 3.72 -4.15 16.90
CA SER A 18 2.48 -4.81 16.48
C SER A 18 1.32 -3.88 16.80
N PHE A 19 0.41 -3.67 15.86
CA PHE A 19 -0.77 -2.82 16.08
C PHE A 19 -1.90 -3.15 15.10
N PRO A 20 -3.16 -2.88 15.49
CA PRO A 20 -4.31 -3.06 14.63
C PRO A 20 -4.36 -2.00 13.54
N VAL A 21 -4.89 -2.39 12.38
CA VAL A 21 -5.11 -1.51 11.23
C VAL A 21 -6.59 -1.22 11.10
N ARG A 22 -6.93 0.07 10.94
CA ARG A 22 -8.31 0.54 10.79
C ARG A 22 -8.68 0.71 9.32
N GLN A 23 -9.96 0.96 9.05
CA GLN A 23 -10.46 1.31 7.72
C GLN A 23 -9.75 2.54 7.15
N LEU A 24 -9.56 3.57 7.97
CA LEU A 24 -8.63 4.67 7.72
C LEU A 24 -7.56 4.69 8.81
N SER A 25 -6.30 4.53 8.42
CA SER A 25 -5.15 4.64 9.31
C SER A 25 -4.31 5.85 8.92
N VAL A 26 -4.19 6.82 9.81
CA VAL A 26 -3.41 8.04 9.59
C VAL A 26 -2.21 8.03 10.53
N LEU A 27 -1.01 7.97 9.98
CA LEU A 27 0.26 8.00 10.72
C LEU A 27 0.92 9.35 10.49
N VAL A 28 1.04 10.15 11.54
CA VAL A 28 1.64 11.47 11.49
C VAL A 28 2.90 11.53 12.35
N GLY A 29 3.84 12.38 12.04
CA GLY A 29 5.05 12.57 12.86
C GLY A 29 6.14 13.32 12.12
N ALA A 30 7.19 13.72 12.83
CA ALA A 30 8.33 14.44 12.27
C ALA A 30 9.11 13.61 11.24
N ASN A 31 9.93 14.27 10.44
CA ASN A 31 10.82 13.57 9.51
C ASN A 31 11.88 12.76 10.28
N GLY A 32 12.21 11.58 9.76
CA GLY A 32 13.24 10.70 10.36
C GLY A 32 12.76 9.82 11.52
N VAL A 33 11.50 9.90 11.97
CA VAL A 33 10.98 9.02 13.05
C VAL A 33 10.67 7.60 12.58
N GLY A 34 10.68 7.34 11.27
CA GLY A 34 10.51 6.00 10.69
C GLY A 34 9.11 5.71 10.14
N LYS A 35 8.27 6.73 9.90
CA LYS A 35 6.96 6.59 9.24
C LYS A 35 7.03 5.78 7.95
N THR A 36 7.94 6.16 7.07
CA THR A 36 8.14 5.50 5.77
C THR A 36 8.55 4.03 5.93
N ASN A 37 9.18 3.63 7.05
CA ASN A 37 9.54 2.23 7.26
C ASN A 37 8.31 1.36 7.55
N LEU A 38 7.27 1.91 8.20
CA LEU A 38 5.99 1.20 8.37
C LEU A 38 5.28 1.01 7.02
N TYR A 39 5.29 2.04 6.19
CA TYR A 39 4.75 1.98 4.83
C TYR A 39 5.49 0.95 3.96
N ARG A 40 6.85 0.99 3.94
CA ARG A 40 7.68 0.06 3.16
C ARG A 40 7.56 -1.39 3.61
N ALA A 41 7.29 -1.63 4.89
CA ALA A 41 7.01 -2.98 5.38
C ALA A 41 5.78 -3.60 4.68
N LEU A 42 4.72 -2.81 4.47
CA LEU A 42 3.54 -3.26 3.69
C LEU A 42 3.87 -3.44 2.20
N GLU A 43 4.71 -2.59 1.61
CA GLU A 43 5.19 -2.79 0.23
C GLU A 43 5.92 -4.12 0.09
N LEU A 44 6.80 -4.47 1.04
CA LEU A 44 7.49 -5.76 1.03
C LEU A 44 6.52 -6.94 1.18
N VAL A 45 5.45 -6.81 1.95
CA VAL A 45 4.40 -7.84 2.01
C VAL A 45 3.72 -8.00 0.65
N ARG A 46 3.43 -6.89 -0.05
CA ARG A 46 2.91 -6.95 -1.42
C ARG A 46 3.93 -7.59 -2.37
N ALA A 47 5.20 -7.22 -2.26
CA ALA A 47 6.26 -7.80 -3.07
C ALA A 47 6.39 -9.31 -2.86
N ALA A 48 6.09 -9.82 -1.65
CA ALA A 48 6.01 -11.26 -1.40
C ALA A 48 4.89 -11.94 -2.20
N ALA A 49 3.77 -11.27 -2.41
CA ALA A 49 2.67 -11.80 -3.22
C ALA A 49 2.90 -11.69 -4.74
N THR A 50 3.65 -10.67 -5.18
CA THR A 50 3.95 -10.44 -6.62
C THR A 50 5.19 -11.17 -7.11
N GLY A 51 6.05 -11.65 -6.21
CA GLY A 51 7.33 -12.32 -6.54
C GLY A 51 8.54 -11.39 -6.57
N ASP A 52 8.37 -10.12 -6.24
CA ASP A 52 9.43 -9.09 -6.29
C ASP A 52 10.19 -8.93 -4.97
N PHE A 53 9.90 -9.75 -3.95
CA PHE A 53 10.38 -9.57 -2.56
C PHE A 53 11.89 -9.41 -2.43
N ALA A 54 12.66 -10.34 -3.00
CA ALA A 54 14.13 -10.28 -2.95
C ALA A 54 14.68 -9.09 -3.75
N GLN A 55 14.03 -8.76 -4.87
CA GLN A 55 14.42 -7.64 -5.72
C GLN A 55 14.17 -6.30 -5.02
N ASP A 56 13.06 -6.15 -4.30
CA ASP A 56 12.75 -4.93 -3.55
C ASP A 56 13.72 -4.76 -2.37
N ILE A 57 14.07 -5.84 -1.65
CA ILE A 57 15.14 -5.80 -0.65
C ILE A 57 16.49 -5.41 -1.28
N ALA A 58 16.80 -5.92 -2.46
CA ALA A 58 18.04 -5.57 -3.16
C ALA A 58 18.07 -4.08 -3.57
N ARG A 59 16.94 -3.52 -4.04
CA ARG A 59 16.80 -2.08 -4.32
C ARG A 59 17.01 -1.20 -3.09
N GLU A 60 16.69 -1.70 -1.91
CA GLU A 60 16.93 -1.03 -0.63
C GLU A 60 18.38 -1.15 -0.12
N GLY A 61 19.29 -1.74 -0.89
CA GLY A 61 20.70 -1.96 -0.56
C GLY A 61 21.00 -3.34 0.01
N GLY A 62 20.09 -4.31 -0.16
CA GLY A 62 20.21 -5.68 0.30
C GLY A 62 19.81 -5.88 1.77
N LEU A 63 19.81 -7.14 2.19
CA LEU A 63 19.31 -7.53 3.52
C LEU A 63 20.06 -6.84 4.67
N ALA A 64 21.36 -6.59 4.54
CA ALA A 64 22.14 -5.90 5.56
C ALA A 64 21.66 -4.46 5.83
N SER A 65 21.14 -3.78 4.79
CA SER A 65 20.64 -2.40 4.88
C SER A 65 19.23 -2.32 5.45
N VAL A 66 18.44 -3.39 5.34
CA VAL A 66 17.03 -3.41 5.78
C VAL A 66 16.85 -4.02 7.17
N ILE A 67 17.83 -4.79 7.68
CA ILE A 67 17.74 -5.31 9.05
C ILE A 67 17.89 -4.16 10.07
N TRP A 68 17.27 -4.34 11.24
CA TRP A 68 17.37 -3.43 12.38
C TRP A 68 18.80 -2.95 12.63
N ALA A 69 19.00 -1.65 12.59
CA ALA A 69 20.30 -0.99 12.67
C ALA A 69 20.70 -0.56 14.10
N GLY A 70 19.81 -0.73 15.09
CA GLY A 70 20.08 -0.37 16.47
C GLY A 70 20.81 -1.47 17.26
N GLU A 71 21.14 -1.17 18.52
CA GLU A 71 21.75 -2.13 19.42
C GLU A 71 20.84 -3.35 19.65
N ARG A 72 21.45 -4.54 19.56
CA ARG A 72 20.78 -5.81 19.87
C ARG A 72 21.08 -6.21 21.31
N ARG A 73 20.10 -6.82 21.96
CA ARG A 73 20.31 -7.46 23.25
C ARG A 73 21.19 -8.69 23.08
N SER A 74 21.89 -9.08 24.14
CA SER A 74 22.63 -10.34 24.17
C SER A 74 21.69 -11.48 23.74
N HIS A 75 22.12 -12.29 22.76
CA HIS A 75 21.35 -13.40 22.16
C HIS A 75 20.14 -13.02 21.29
N GLU A 76 19.91 -11.74 20.98
CA GLU A 76 18.89 -11.32 20.02
C GLU A 76 19.35 -11.65 18.58
N PRO A 77 18.62 -12.53 17.87
CA PRO A 77 19.05 -12.92 16.52
C PRO A 77 18.93 -11.75 15.55
N ALA A 78 19.86 -11.70 14.58
CA ALA A 78 19.79 -10.79 13.45
C ALA A 78 18.73 -11.30 12.46
N ARG A 79 17.46 -11.04 12.76
CA ARG A 79 16.37 -11.46 11.90
C ARG A 79 15.39 -10.33 11.65
N MET A 80 14.76 -10.39 10.51
CA MET A 80 13.62 -9.58 10.14
C MET A 80 12.41 -10.51 9.99
N ALA A 81 11.25 -10.09 10.46
CA ALA A 81 10.01 -10.78 10.21
C ALA A 81 8.89 -9.77 9.95
N LEU A 82 8.05 -10.04 8.97
CA LEU A 82 6.84 -9.30 8.66
C LEU A 82 5.66 -10.24 8.79
N ARG A 83 4.67 -9.84 9.59
CA ARG A 83 3.41 -10.57 9.72
C ARG A 83 2.26 -9.62 9.54
N ILE A 84 1.22 -10.09 8.87
CA ILE A 84 -0.05 -9.38 8.71
C ILE A 84 -1.21 -10.30 9.07
N GLY A 85 -2.24 -9.72 9.68
CA GLY A 85 -3.56 -10.33 9.81
C GLY A 85 -4.46 -9.84 8.68
N LEU A 86 -5.28 -10.73 8.16
CA LEU A 86 -6.21 -10.46 7.07
C LEU A 86 -7.56 -11.09 7.39
N GLU A 87 -8.61 -10.42 7.00
CA GLU A 87 -9.96 -10.94 7.01
C GLU A 87 -10.44 -11.15 5.58
N LEU A 88 -10.61 -12.41 5.18
CA LEU A 88 -11.11 -12.77 3.86
C LEU A 88 -12.64 -12.72 3.86
N ALA A 89 -13.24 -11.87 3.03
CA ALA A 89 -14.67 -11.87 2.82
C ALA A 89 -15.10 -13.19 2.17
N ASP A 90 -15.99 -13.93 2.81
CA ASP A 90 -16.40 -15.29 2.38
C ASP A 90 -17.86 -15.33 1.90
N GLY A 91 -18.50 -14.16 1.69
CA GLY A 91 -19.91 -14.06 1.31
C GLY A 91 -20.89 -14.43 2.44
N HIS A 92 -20.40 -14.88 3.60
CA HIS A 92 -21.11 -15.01 4.87
C HIS A 92 -20.59 -13.96 5.84
N ASP A 93 -21.40 -13.56 6.79
CA ASP A 93 -21.17 -12.37 7.69
C ASP A 93 -19.86 -12.43 8.53
N ASP A 94 -19.27 -13.59 8.71
CA ASP A 94 -18.01 -13.77 9.44
C ASP A 94 -16.87 -14.08 8.46
N GLY A 95 -16.06 -13.07 8.13
CA GLY A 95 -14.85 -13.24 7.34
C GLY A 95 -13.88 -14.25 7.99
N LEU A 96 -13.15 -15.02 7.18
CA LEU A 96 -12.15 -15.97 7.68
C LEU A 96 -10.86 -15.23 8.04
N PRO A 97 -10.46 -15.20 9.32
CA PRO A 97 -9.21 -14.58 9.73
C PRO A 97 -8.02 -15.42 9.25
N VAL A 98 -7.09 -14.78 8.56
CA VAL A 98 -5.87 -15.38 8.02
C VAL A 98 -4.67 -14.58 8.47
N SER A 99 -3.57 -15.24 8.78
CA SER A 99 -2.28 -14.59 9.08
C SER A 99 -1.24 -15.05 8.09
N TYR A 100 -0.57 -14.10 7.47
CA TYR A 100 0.61 -14.33 6.62
C TYR A 100 1.86 -13.81 7.31
N GLU A 101 2.91 -14.61 7.36
CA GLU A 101 4.20 -14.26 7.95
C GLU A 101 5.34 -14.66 7.02
N ILE A 102 6.35 -13.80 6.91
CA ILE A 102 7.57 -14.04 6.13
C ILE A 102 8.80 -13.60 6.92
N GLU A 103 9.81 -14.47 6.97
CA GLU A 103 11.10 -14.24 7.61
C GLU A 103 12.22 -14.45 6.59
N PRO A 104 12.80 -13.37 6.03
CA PRO A 104 14.01 -13.46 5.23
C PRO A 104 15.25 -13.57 6.11
N GLY A 105 16.33 -14.08 5.54
CA GLY A 105 17.64 -14.16 6.20
C GLY A 105 18.77 -14.29 5.20
N PHE A 106 20.01 -14.20 5.67
CA PHE A 106 21.18 -14.38 4.83
C PHE A 106 21.35 -15.83 4.37
N PRO A 107 21.98 -16.06 3.21
CA PRO A 107 22.39 -17.39 2.78
C PRO A 107 23.21 -18.09 3.87
N THR A 108 22.98 -19.39 4.03
CA THR A 108 23.67 -20.18 5.06
C THR A 108 25.04 -20.69 4.61
N LYS A 109 25.31 -20.68 3.31
CA LYS A 109 26.59 -21.13 2.75
C LYS A 109 27.54 -19.96 2.60
N VAL A 110 28.78 -20.12 3.06
CA VAL A 110 29.84 -19.11 2.92
C VAL A 110 30.17 -18.83 1.44
N ASP A 111 29.97 -19.82 0.57
CA ASP A 111 30.27 -19.77 -0.87
C ASP A 111 29.05 -19.51 -1.72
N ALA A 112 28.03 -18.82 -1.20
CA ALA A 112 26.85 -18.45 -1.99
C ALA A 112 27.23 -17.51 -3.12
N ALA A 113 26.77 -17.78 -4.33
CA ALA A 113 27.01 -16.92 -5.51
C ALA A 113 26.45 -15.49 -5.31
N PHE A 114 25.39 -15.35 -4.51
CA PHE A 114 24.77 -14.08 -4.13
C PHE A 114 24.69 -13.96 -2.60
N PRO A 115 25.79 -13.62 -1.91
CA PRO A 115 25.87 -13.68 -0.44
C PRO A 115 25.00 -12.63 0.27
N LEU A 116 24.57 -11.59 -0.43
CA LEU A 116 23.72 -10.51 0.11
C LEU A 116 22.26 -10.63 -0.31
N GLU A 117 21.91 -11.63 -1.13
CA GLU A 117 20.54 -11.88 -1.53
C GLU A 117 19.69 -12.35 -0.35
N ALA A 118 18.46 -11.85 -0.25
CA ALA A 118 17.55 -12.29 0.79
C ALA A 118 17.02 -13.70 0.47
N MET A 119 17.33 -14.66 1.33
CA MET A 119 16.73 -16.00 1.30
C MET A 119 15.48 -16.04 2.18
N ILE A 120 14.44 -16.73 1.76
CA ILE A 120 13.28 -17.01 2.59
C ILE A 120 13.62 -18.15 3.56
N LYS A 121 13.75 -17.82 4.85
CA LYS A 121 14.04 -18.79 5.92
C LYS A 121 12.77 -19.49 6.38
N GLN A 122 11.73 -18.70 6.63
CA GLN A 122 10.42 -19.19 7.02
C GLN A 122 9.35 -18.36 6.33
N GLU A 123 8.27 -19.00 5.98
CA GLU A 123 7.09 -18.37 5.43
C GLU A 123 5.87 -19.20 5.82
N SER A 124 4.79 -18.57 6.23
CA SER A 124 3.58 -19.27 6.60
C SER A 124 2.32 -18.51 6.26
N LEU A 125 1.28 -19.24 5.92
CA LEU A 125 -0.09 -18.77 5.80
C LEU A 125 -0.96 -19.64 6.70
N THR A 126 -1.68 -19.03 7.64
CA THR A 126 -2.39 -19.74 8.70
C THR A 126 -3.80 -19.19 8.86
N PHE A 127 -4.81 -20.04 8.94
CA PHE A 127 -6.12 -19.64 9.45
C PHE A 127 -5.98 -19.32 10.95
N ALA A 128 -6.32 -18.09 11.32
CA ALA A 128 -6.21 -17.57 12.69
C ALA A 128 -7.55 -17.76 13.41
N GLY A 129 -7.84 -18.99 13.84
CA GLY A 129 -9.00 -19.32 14.67
C GLY A 129 -8.59 -19.74 16.08
N ARG A 130 -9.55 -20.25 16.88
CA ARG A 130 -9.26 -20.80 18.22
C ARG A 130 -8.18 -21.89 18.18
N ARG A 131 -8.09 -22.62 17.08
CA ARG A 131 -6.98 -23.54 16.78
C ARG A 131 -6.40 -23.14 15.42
N PRO A 132 -5.25 -22.44 15.39
CA PRO A 132 -4.61 -22.04 14.16
C PRO A 132 -4.30 -23.25 13.26
N VAL A 133 -4.62 -23.14 11.98
CA VAL A 133 -4.41 -24.19 10.99
C VAL A 133 -3.52 -23.65 9.90
N ALA A 134 -2.28 -24.18 9.79
CA ALA A 134 -1.39 -23.79 8.72
C ALA A 134 -1.90 -24.32 7.37
N LEU A 135 -2.16 -23.41 6.44
CA LEU A 135 -2.49 -23.70 5.04
C LEU A 135 -1.23 -23.93 4.23
N MET A 136 -0.21 -23.15 4.51
CA MET A 136 1.09 -23.19 3.89
C MET A 136 2.17 -22.95 4.95
N GLU A 137 3.20 -23.75 4.92
CA GLU A 137 4.44 -23.57 5.70
C GLU A 137 5.64 -23.79 4.81
N ARG A 138 6.62 -22.89 4.89
CA ARG A 138 7.93 -23.06 4.28
C ARG A 138 9.02 -22.96 5.34
N LYS A 139 9.98 -23.88 5.30
CA LYS A 139 11.21 -23.85 6.11
C LYS A 139 12.39 -24.17 5.18
N GLY A 140 13.11 -23.13 4.80
CA GLY A 140 14.15 -23.25 3.77
C GLY A 140 13.60 -23.79 2.45
N PRO A 141 14.12 -24.91 1.92
CA PRO A 141 13.65 -25.47 0.65
C PRO A 141 12.35 -26.27 0.77
N ALA A 142 11.98 -26.71 1.97
CA ALA A 142 10.81 -27.55 2.18
C ALA A 142 9.53 -26.74 2.32
N ILE A 143 8.51 -27.10 1.54
CA ILE A 143 7.22 -26.42 1.51
C ILE A 143 6.12 -27.46 1.78
N TRP A 144 5.24 -27.17 2.70
CA TRP A 144 4.05 -27.96 3.02
C TRP A 144 2.80 -27.14 2.80
N VAL A 145 1.79 -27.79 2.26
CA VAL A 145 0.45 -27.22 2.04
C VAL A 145 -0.61 -28.18 2.58
N ARG A 146 -1.84 -27.68 2.74
CA ARG A 146 -3.01 -28.54 2.96
C ARG A 146 -3.72 -28.79 1.64
N ASN A 147 -4.08 -30.04 1.42
CA ASN A 147 -4.95 -30.40 0.32
C ASN A 147 -6.43 -30.12 0.67
N PRO A 148 -7.36 -30.22 -0.30
CA PRO A 148 -8.79 -29.98 -0.06
C PRO A 148 -9.40 -30.87 1.05
N GLU A 149 -8.82 -32.05 1.30
CA GLU A 149 -9.24 -32.96 2.39
C GLU A 149 -8.66 -32.54 3.75
N GLY A 150 -7.93 -31.42 3.83
CA GLY A 150 -7.31 -30.88 5.04
C GLY A 150 -6.04 -31.60 5.49
N LYS A 151 -5.51 -32.55 4.70
CA LYS A 151 -4.29 -33.29 5.02
C LYS A 151 -3.04 -32.48 4.62
N ARG A 152 -2.06 -32.43 5.53
CA ARG A 152 -0.75 -31.81 5.26
C ARG A 152 0.05 -32.68 4.29
N MET A 153 0.55 -32.09 3.22
CA MET A 153 1.40 -32.72 2.23
C MET A 153 2.55 -31.80 1.83
N GLN A 154 3.65 -32.37 1.38
CA GLN A 154 4.73 -31.61 0.80
C GLN A 154 4.31 -31.12 -0.59
N ALA A 155 4.51 -29.85 -0.88
CA ALA A 155 4.24 -29.29 -2.20
C ALA A 155 5.32 -29.75 -3.17
N ASP A 156 4.90 -30.19 -4.34
CA ASP A 156 5.80 -30.46 -5.47
C ASP A 156 6.06 -29.16 -6.26
N ALA A 157 6.78 -28.25 -5.60
CA ALA A 157 7.12 -26.96 -6.15
C ALA A 157 8.63 -26.72 -6.03
N VAL A 158 9.27 -26.41 -7.15
CA VAL A 158 10.69 -26.02 -7.19
C VAL A 158 10.78 -24.51 -7.18
N LEU A 159 11.09 -23.94 -6.01
CA LEU A 159 11.29 -22.52 -5.83
C LEU A 159 12.76 -22.21 -5.54
N LEU A 160 13.24 -21.09 -6.06
CA LEU A 160 14.52 -20.54 -5.65
C LEU A 160 14.48 -20.15 -4.16
N SER A 161 15.64 -20.05 -3.55
CA SER A 161 15.74 -19.66 -2.13
C SER A 161 15.22 -18.25 -1.86
N SER A 162 15.27 -17.37 -2.85
CA SER A 162 14.82 -15.98 -2.81
C SER A 162 13.34 -15.79 -3.22
N GLU A 163 12.72 -16.78 -3.85
CA GLU A 163 11.30 -16.74 -4.21
C GLU A 163 10.41 -17.05 -3.00
N THR A 164 9.30 -16.38 -2.86
CA THR A 164 8.30 -16.63 -1.81
C THR A 164 7.37 -17.77 -2.20
N ALA A 165 6.92 -18.57 -1.24
CA ALA A 165 5.94 -19.61 -1.50
C ALA A 165 4.56 -19.02 -1.86
N LEU A 166 4.21 -17.86 -1.29
CA LEU A 166 2.98 -17.15 -1.63
C LEU A 166 2.93 -16.77 -3.12
N SER A 167 4.05 -16.29 -3.70
CA SER A 167 4.10 -15.94 -5.12
C SER A 167 4.28 -17.15 -6.04
N GLY A 168 4.94 -18.21 -5.58
CA GLY A 168 5.32 -19.35 -6.42
C GLY A 168 4.28 -20.47 -6.49
N LEU A 169 3.53 -20.70 -5.42
CA LEU A 169 2.48 -21.72 -5.41
C LEU A 169 1.27 -21.28 -6.24
N ARG A 170 0.65 -22.24 -6.92
CA ARG A 170 -0.55 -22.04 -7.76
C ARG A 170 -1.52 -23.18 -7.59
N GLY A 171 -2.81 -22.91 -7.84
CA GLY A 171 -3.85 -23.94 -7.87
C GLY A 171 -4.34 -24.38 -6.50
N ILE A 172 -4.04 -23.63 -5.44
CA ILE A 172 -4.57 -23.80 -4.09
C ILE A 172 -5.46 -22.59 -3.80
N PRO A 173 -6.80 -22.74 -3.84
CA PRO A 173 -7.74 -21.63 -3.86
C PRO A 173 -7.54 -20.61 -2.73
N GLU A 174 -7.26 -21.06 -1.51
CA GLU A 174 -7.09 -20.20 -0.34
C GLU A 174 -5.80 -19.36 -0.46
N ILE A 175 -4.71 -19.98 -0.93
CA ILE A 175 -3.42 -19.31 -1.14
C ILE A 175 -3.54 -18.34 -2.32
N ASP A 176 -4.17 -18.75 -3.43
CA ASP A 176 -4.40 -17.93 -4.60
C ASP A 176 -5.21 -16.68 -4.26
N ARG A 177 -6.29 -16.83 -3.47
CA ARG A 177 -7.13 -15.73 -3.00
C ARG A 177 -6.34 -14.72 -2.16
N VAL A 178 -5.53 -15.16 -1.21
CA VAL A 178 -4.69 -14.29 -0.38
C VAL A 178 -3.65 -13.57 -1.24
N ARG A 179 -2.96 -14.30 -2.12
CA ARG A 179 -1.98 -13.72 -3.04
C ARG A 179 -2.59 -12.63 -3.92
N GLU A 180 -3.71 -12.91 -4.57
CA GLU A 180 -4.39 -11.96 -5.45
C GLU A 180 -4.82 -10.70 -4.72
N ALA A 181 -5.34 -10.87 -3.52
CA ALA A 181 -5.81 -9.77 -2.71
C ALA A 181 -4.65 -8.87 -2.23
N ILE A 182 -3.52 -9.44 -1.78
CA ILE A 182 -2.31 -8.66 -1.41
C ILE A 182 -1.68 -8.03 -2.66
N ALA A 183 -1.57 -8.74 -3.77
CA ALA A 183 -1.02 -8.23 -5.03
C ALA A 183 -1.82 -7.05 -5.59
N ALA A 184 -3.13 -6.99 -5.29
CA ALA A 184 -3.99 -5.90 -5.70
C ALA A 184 -3.80 -4.61 -4.90
N TRP A 185 -3.10 -4.61 -3.76
CA TRP A 185 -2.80 -3.40 -3.00
C TRP A 185 -2.09 -2.35 -3.86
N ARG A 186 -2.38 -1.09 -3.61
CA ARG A 186 -1.75 0.03 -4.32
C ARG A 186 -1.03 0.94 -3.35
N PHE A 187 0.20 1.28 -3.76
CA PHE A 187 1.12 2.13 -3.02
C PHE A 187 1.44 3.34 -3.88
N TYR A 188 1.14 4.53 -3.38
CA TYR A 188 1.40 5.77 -4.06
C TYR A 188 2.37 6.61 -3.22
N HIS A 189 3.61 6.69 -3.68
CA HIS A 189 4.54 7.76 -3.32
C HIS A 189 4.21 8.99 -4.17
N GLY A 190 4.80 10.13 -3.98
CA GLY A 190 4.58 11.27 -4.87
C GLY A 190 4.71 10.88 -6.35
N PHE A 191 3.75 11.29 -7.16
CA PHE A 191 3.83 11.07 -8.61
C PHE A 191 4.89 11.98 -9.22
N ARG A 192 5.57 11.52 -10.27
CA ARG A 192 6.42 12.40 -11.07
C ARG A 192 5.54 13.44 -11.77
N THR A 193 5.95 14.71 -11.71
CA THR A 193 5.23 15.83 -12.33
C THR A 193 6.11 16.67 -13.24
N ASP A 194 7.39 16.29 -13.41
CA ASP A 194 8.33 16.94 -14.34
C ASP A 194 7.85 16.87 -15.81
N ALA A 195 8.59 17.51 -16.71
CA ALA A 195 8.21 17.63 -18.12
C ALA A 195 8.02 16.27 -18.83
N ASP A 196 8.77 15.24 -18.40
CA ASP A 196 8.71 13.89 -18.97
C ASP A 196 7.75 12.96 -18.19
N SER A 197 6.96 13.53 -17.27
CA SER A 197 6.01 12.76 -16.47
C SER A 197 4.94 12.07 -17.33
N PRO A 198 4.63 10.80 -17.08
CA PRO A 198 3.52 10.13 -17.76
C PRO A 198 2.16 10.77 -17.50
N LEU A 199 1.99 11.51 -16.39
CA LEU A 199 0.75 12.26 -16.09
C LEU A 199 0.46 13.35 -17.13
N ARG A 200 1.48 13.86 -17.81
CA ARG A 200 1.36 14.94 -18.82
C ARG A 200 1.01 14.41 -20.21
N LEU A 201 1.06 13.09 -20.38
CA LEU A 201 0.89 12.46 -21.68
C LEU A 201 -0.52 11.84 -21.82
N PRO A 202 -1.08 11.82 -23.02
CA PRO A 202 -2.25 11.01 -23.31
C PRO A 202 -1.96 9.53 -23.05
N SER A 203 -2.92 8.79 -22.55
CA SER A 203 -2.82 7.35 -22.35
C SER A 203 -3.62 6.59 -23.42
N ARG A 204 -3.34 5.30 -23.62
CA ARG A 204 -4.12 4.47 -24.54
C ARG A 204 -5.60 4.46 -24.13
N ALA A 205 -6.51 4.55 -25.09
CA ALA A 205 -7.95 4.55 -24.86
C ALA A 205 -8.46 3.13 -24.54
N VAL A 206 -8.13 2.67 -23.34
CA VAL A 206 -8.60 1.38 -22.78
C VAL A 206 -9.25 1.67 -21.45
N THR A 207 -10.37 1.01 -21.14
CA THR A 207 -11.02 1.11 -19.84
C THR A 207 -10.04 0.83 -18.71
N ALA A 208 -9.83 1.81 -17.84
CA ALA A 208 -8.89 1.74 -16.73
C ALA A 208 -9.65 1.87 -15.40
N PRO A 209 -9.98 0.75 -14.75
CA PRO A 209 -10.76 0.77 -13.52
C PRO A 209 -9.97 1.21 -12.28
N THR A 210 -8.64 1.22 -12.35
CA THR A 210 -7.73 1.55 -11.25
C THR A 210 -6.52 2.32 -11.79
N LEU A 211 -6.00 3.27 -11.02
CA LEU A 211 -4.80 4.02 -11.39
C LEU A 211 -3.54 3.16 -11.20
N ASP A 212 -2.64 3.22 -12.17
CA ASP A 212 -1.31 2.62 -12.07
C ASP A 212 -0.45 3.37 -11.04
N ALA A 213 0.51 2.67 -10.43
CA ALA A 213 1.35 3.25 -9.38
C ALA A 213 2.17 4.47 -9.85
N ASN A 214 2.50 4.55 -11.14
CA ASN A 214 3.21 5.70 -11.75
C ASN A 214 2.26 6.74 -12.39
N GLY A 215 0.95 6.51 -12.36
CA GLY A 215 -0.05 7.40 -12.92
C GLY A 215 -0.17 7.38 -14.46
N ALA A 216 0.53 6.50 -15.16
CA ALA A 216 0.61 6.51 -16.64
C ALA A 216 -0.74 6.36 -17.34
N ASN A 217 -1.74 5.81 -16.70
CA ASN A 217 -3.09 5.63 -17.24
C ASN A 217 -4.11 6.65 -16.69
N LEU A 218 -3.66 7.78 -16.11
CA LEU A 218 -4.56 8.75 -15.48
C LEU A 218 -5.67 9.22 -16.43
N ALA A 219 -5.33 9.58 -17.66
CA ALA A 219 -6.31 10.03 -18.64
C ALA A 219 -7.38 8.96 -18.93
N ALA A 220 -6.99 7.69 -19.02
CA ALA A 220 -7.91 6.58 -19.20
C ALA A 220 -8.78 6.32 -17.95
N VAL A 221 -8.24 6.49 -16.74
CA VAL A 221 -9.00 6.41 -15.49
C VAL A 221 -10.08 7.52 -15.45
N LEU A 222 -9.70 8.76 -15.75
CA LEU A 222 -10.63 9.89 -15.80
C LEU A 222 -11.72 9.69 -16.86
N ALA A 223 -11.34 9.19 -18.05
CA ALA A 223 -12.28 8.84 -19.10
C ALA A 223 -13.23 7.70 -18.69
N THR A 224 -12.73 6.70 -17.97
CA THR A 224 -13.56 5.61 -17.44
C THR A 224 -14.58 6.13 -16.43
N LEU A 225 -14.16 7.00 -15.51
CA LEU A 225 -15.08 7.62 -14.53
C LEU A 225 -16.14 8.48 -15.23
N ARG A 226 -15.74 9.30 -16.21
CA ARG A 226 -16.63 10.24 -16.90
C ARG A 226 -17.63 9.55 -17.81
N HIS A 227 -17.21 8.57 -18.60
CA HIS A 227 -18.01 8.07 -19.73
C HIS A 227 -18.59 6.66 -19.51
N ILE A 228 -18.01 5.85 -18.63
CA ILE A 228 -18.52 4.49 -18.38
C ILE A 228 -19.42 4.47 -17.16
N ARG A 229 -18.99 5.07 -16.06
CA ARG A 229 -19.78 5.08 -14.83
C ARG A 229 -20.95 6.06 -14.90
N GLN A 230 -20.81 7.14 -15.65
CA GLN A 230 -21.77 8.27 -15.75
C GLN A 230 -22.08 8.93 -14.39
N ASP A 231 -21.36 8.58 -13.35
CA ASP A 231 -21.42 9.13 -12.01
C ASP A 231 -20.21 10.03 -11.81
N SER A 232 -20.28 11.20 -12.44
CA SER A 232 -19.18 12.17 -12.40
C SER A 232 -19.32 13.18 -11.26
N VAL A 233 -20.38 13.08 -10.45
CA VAL A 233 -20.64 14.03 -9.36
C VAL A 233 -19.44 14.12 -8.42
N ASP A 234 -18.93 12.97 -7.96
CA ASP A 234 -17.77 12.90 -7.08
C ASP A 234 -16.53 13.54 -7.69
N LEU A 235 -16.35 13.36 -9.01
CA LEU A 235 -15.21 13.90 -9.75
C LEU A 235 -15.32 15.43 -9.88
N ASP A 236 -16.50 15.93 -10.22
CA ASP A 236 -16.74 17.37 -10.40
C ASP A 236 -16.70 18.11 -9.06
N GLU A 237 -17.29 17.53 -8.00
CA GLU A 237 -17.19 18.05 -6.64
C GLU A 237 -15.74 18.13 -6.16
N ALA A 238 -14.92 17.10 -6.39
CA ALA A 238 -13.53 17.08 -5.99
C ALA A 238 -12.72 18.15 -6.71
N VAL A 239 -13.01 18.39 -8.00
CA VAL A 239 -12.37 19.46 -8.79
C VAL A 239 -12.79 20.84 -8.30
N ASP A 240 -14.09 21.05 -8.07
CA ASP A 240 -14.60 22.36 -7.61
C ASP A 240 -14.10 22.72 -6.20
N HIS A 241 -14.03 21.75 -5.28
CA HIS A 241 -13.47 21.95 -3.95
C HIS A 241 -11.98 22.30 -3.98
N ALA A 242 -11.21 21.69 -4.90
CA ALA A 242 -9.79 21.98 -5.02
C ALA A 242 -9.48 23.25 -5.80
N PHE A 243 -10.28 23.53 -6.82
CA PHE A 243 -10.08 24.61 -7.77
C PHE A 243 -11.43 25.30 -8.06
N PRO A 244 -11.90 26.17 -7.17
CA PRO A 244 -13.25 26.76 -7.25
C PRO A 244 -13.59 27.32 -8.63
N GLY A 245 -14.71 26.85 -9.20
CA GLY A 245 -15.17 27.23 -10.53
C GLY A 245 -14.38 26.62 -11.70
N ALA A 246 -13.37 25.77 -11.44
CA ALA A 246 -12.70 25.04 -12.52
C ALA A 246 -13.51 23.83 -12.98
N GLN A 247 -13.29 23.42 -14.21
CA GLN A 247 -13.94 22.25 -14.82
C GLN A 247 -12.89 21.29 -15.37
N LEU A 248 -13.04 20.01 -15.05
CA LEU A 248 -12.24 18.95 -15.67
C LEU A 248 -12.93 18.52 -16.98
N VAL A 249 -12.25 18.79 -18.08
CA VAL A 249 -12.69 18.43 -19.43
C VAL A 249 -12.04 17.10 -19.81
N VAL A 250 -12.89 16.09 -20.02
CA VAL A 250 -12.45 14.74 -20.44
C VAL A 250 -13.23 14.37 -21.69
N PRO A 251 -12.66 14.55 -22.88
CA PRO A 251 -13.36 14.20 -24.13
C PRO A 251 -13.55 12.69 -24.25
N PRO A 252 -14.57 12.22 -24.99
CA PRO A 252 -14.71 10.81 -25.34
C PRO A 252 -13.43 10.32 -26.02
N PRO A 253 -12.80 9.24 -25.52
CA PRO A 253 -11.52 8.77 -26.04
C PRO A 253 -11.71 8.05 -27.40
N GLU A 254 -10.82 8.32 -28.36
CA GLU A 254 -10.72 7.58 -29.64
C GLU A 254 -9.56 6.58 -29.59
N GLN A 255 -8.37 6.95 -30.07
CA GLN A 255 -7.15 6.14 -29.95
C GLN A 255 -6.41 6.38 -28.64
N PHE A 256 -6.54 7.60 -28.11
CA PHE A 256 -5.94 8.02 -26.85
C PHE A 256 -6.99 8.72 -26.00
N ALA A 257 -6.89 8.51 -24.70
CA ALA A 257 -7.58 9.29 -23.70
C ALA A 257 -6.70 10.49 -23.31
N SER A 258 -7.34 11.64 -23.13
CA SER A 258 -6.69 12.89 -22.68
C SER A 258 -7.62 13.63 -21.71
N PHE A 259 -7.08 14.60 -21.01
CA PHE A 259 -7.85 15.53 -20.19
C PHE A 259 -7.26 16.92 -20.22
N ALA A 260 -8.09 17.89 -19.90
CA ALA A 260 -7.71 19.29 -19.77
C ALA A 260 -8.47 19.92 -18.59
N MET A 261 -8.04 21.07 -18.15
CA MET A 261 -8.78 21.89 -17.18
C MET A 261 -9.16 23.24 -17.81
N ARG A 262 -10.36 23.70 -17.49
CA ARG A 262 -10.84 25.05 -17.77
C ARG A 262 -11.01 25.77 -16.45
N PHE A 263 -10.42 26.97 -16.32
CA PHE A 263 -10.48 27.76 -15.09
C PHE A 263 -11.49 28.92 -15.21
N ALA A 264 -12.07 29.30 -14.07
CA ALA A 264 -13.10 30.34 -14.03
C ALA A 264 -12.61 31.71 -14.54
N ASP A 265 -11.36 32.06 -14.26
CA ASP A 265 -10.69 33.28 -14.72
C ASP A 265 -10.27 33.27 -16.20
N MET A 266 -10.21 32.08 -16.81
CA MET A 266 -9.83 31.85 -18.22
C MET A 266 -10.82 30.93 -18.94
N PRO A 267 -12.14 31.27 -19.00
CA PRO A 267 -13.19 30.32 -19.42
C PRO A 267 -13.17 29.96 -20.90
N LYS A 268 -12.41 30.70 -21.72
CA LYS A 268 -12.30 30.47 -23.18
C LYS A 268 -11.17 29.52 -23.56
N ARG A 269 -10.34 29.10 -22.60
CA ARG A 269 -9.18 28.26 -22.85
C ARG A 269 -9.23 26.97 -22.02
N GLU A 270 -8.91 25.87 -22.65
CA GLU A 270 -8.64 24.61 -22.00
C GLU A 270 -7.12 24.41 -21.91
N PHE A 271 -6.67 24.08 -20.73
CA PHE A 271 -5.27 23.79 -20.44
C PHE A 271 -5.08 22.28 -20.43
N ALA A 272 -4.36 21.76 -21.41
CA ALA A 272 -4.06 20.33 -21.50
C ALA A 272 -3.16 19.89 -20.33
N ALA A 273 -3.09 18.58 -20.06
CA ALA A 273 -2.34 18.01 -18.95
C ALA A 273 -0.88 18.49 -18.90
N ASN A 274 -0.23 18.66 -20.03
CA ASN A 274 1.15 19.14 -20.13
C ASN A 274 1.34 20.62 -19.77
N GLU A 275 0.27 21.40 -19.72
CA GLU A 275 0.28 22.82 -19.35
C GLU A 275 -0.04 23.05 -17.86
N LEU A 276 -0.49 22.01 -17.16
CA LEU A 276 -0.87 22.10 -15.75
C LEU A 276 0.38 22.19 -14.86
N SER A 277 0.27 22.92 -13.75
CA SER A 277 1.31 22.96 -12.72
C SER A 277 1.44 21.61 -12.01
N ASP A 278 2.60 21.35 -11.41
CA ASP A 278 2.90 20.13 -10.70
C ASP A 278 1.88 19.81 -9.60
N GLY A 279 1.51 20.80 -8.79
CA GLY A 279 0.52 20.61 -7.74
C GLY A 279 -0.88 20.25 -8.27
N LYS A 280 -1.31 20.82 -9.41
CA LYS A 280 -2.57 20.44 -10.06
C LYS A 280 -2.53 19.00 -10.56
N LEU A 281 -1.44 18.61 -11.22
CA LEU A 281 -1.26 17.22 -11.70
C LEU A 281 -1.21 16.23 -10.55
N GLN A 282 -0.48 16.56 -9.49
CA GLN A 282 -0.40 15.73 -8.27
C GLN A 282 -1.81 15.51 -7.68
N PHE A 283 -2.58 16.59 -7.53
CA PHE A 283 -3.95 16.50 -7.02
C PHE A 283 -4.85 15.65 -7.92
N LEU A 284 -4.81 15.85 -9.24
CA LEU A 284 -5.60 15.06 -10.20
C LEU A 284 -5.20 13.58 -10.20
N ALA A 285 -3.92 13.27 -10.02
CA ALA A 285 -3.45 11.89 -9.90
C ALA A 285 -3.95 11.23 -8.61
N LEU A 286 -3.87 11.92 -7.47
CA LEU A 286 -4.42 11.44 -6.19
C LEU A 286 -5.95 11.26 -6.28
N MET A 287 -6.64 12.20 -6.91
CA MET A 287 -8.07 12.10 -7.18
C MET A 287 -8.37 10.86 -8.05
N GLY A 288 -7.62 10.65 -9.14
CA GLY A 288 -7.75 9.46 -9.98
C GLY A 288 -7.50 8.16 -9.22
N ALA A 289 -6.52 8.13 -8.30
CA ALA A 289 -6.24 6.97 -7.45
C ALA A 289 -7.39 6.64 -6.49
N LEU A 290 -7.93 7.68 -5.83
CA LEU A 290 -8.88 7.56 -4.73
C LEU A 290 -10.35 7.46 -5.19
N LEU A 291 -10.69 8.00 -6.35
CA LEU A 291 -12.03 7.92 -6.92
C LEU A 291 -12.17 6.84 -8.02
N SER A 292 -11.12 6.09 -8.32
CA SER A 292 -11.13 5.02 -9.32
C SER A 292 -12.38 4.15 -9.24
N TYR A 293 -12.86 3.67 -10.40
CA TYR A 293 -14.08 2.87 -10.52
C TYR A 293 -14.03 1.61 -9.66
N ARG A 294 -12.90 0.90 -9.68
CA ARG A 294 -12.64 -0.26 -8.84
C ARG A 294 -11.45 0.03 -7.94
N LEU A 295 -11.75 0.37 -6.67
CA LEU A 295 -10.68 0.58 -5.70
C LEU A 295 -10.03 -0.75 -5.31
N PRO A 296 -8.69 -0.77 -5.13
CA PRO A 296 -7.99 -1.93 -4.59
C PRO A 296 -8.38 -2.16 -3.13
N PRO A 297 -8.15 -3.36 -2.56
CA PRO A 297 -8.47 -3.66 -1.16
C PRO A 297 -7.76 -2.76 -0.14
N LEU A 298 -6.58 -2.26 -0.49
CA LEU A 298 -5.80 -1.30 0.30
C LEU A 298 -5.16 -0.27 -0.62
N ILE A 299 -5.31 1.00 -0.26
CA ILE A 299 -4.56 2.13 -0.81
C ILE A 299 -3.65 2.68 0.27
N ALA A 300 -2.35 2.70 0.01
CA ALA A 300 -1.38 3.32 0.88
C ALA A 300 -0.81 4.59 0.22
N LEU A 301 -0.88 5.70 0.94
CA LEU A 301 -0.39 7.01 0.52
C LEU A 301 0.80 7.40 1.39
N ASN A 302 1.94 7.73 0.79
CA ASN A 302 3.10 8.22 1.50
C ASN A 302 3.33 9.69 1.16
N GLU A 303 3.15 10.55 2.15
CA GLU A 303 3.30 12.01 2.05
C GLU A 303 2.51 12.58 0.85
N PRO A 304 1.18 12.33 0.76
CA PRO A 304 0.38 12.76 -0.38
C PRO A 304 0.28 14.28 -0.50
N GLU A 305 0.58 15.02 0.57
CA GLU A 305 0.66 16.48 0.60
C GLU A 305 1.86 17.04 -0.16
N ASN A 306 2.87 16.24 -0.48
CA ASN A 306 4.06 16.74 -1.17
C ASN A 306 3.69 17.37 -2.52
N SER A 307 4.29 18.52 -2.80
CA SER A 307 4.01 19.34 -4.00
C SER A 307 2.61 19.95 -4.08
N LEU A 308 1.75 19.78 -3.07
CA LEU A 308 0.45 20.43 -3.00
C LEU A 308 0.53 21.75 -2.24
N HIS A 309 -0.21 22.76 -2.71
CA HIS A 309 -0.43 23.96 -1.93
C HIS A 309 -1.29 23.63 -0.69
N PRO A 310 -1.01 24.22 0.50
CA PRO A 310 -1.78 23.92 1.72
C PRO A 310 -3.30 24.07 1.57
N GLU A 311 -3.77 24.99 0.73
CA GLU A 311 -5.20 25.18 0.45
C GLU A 311 -5.89 23.96 -0.21
N LEU A 312 -5.11 23.04 -0.82
CA LEU A 312 -5.63 21.83 -1.43
C LEU A 312 -5.81 20.69 -0.42
N LEU A 313 -5.24 20.80 0.79
CA LEU A 313 -5.25 19.70 1.77
C LEU A 313 -6.66 19.38 2.29
N PRO A 314 -7.57 20.35 2.53
CA PRO A 314 -8.96 20.01 2.88
C PRO A 314 -9.69 19.24 1.76
N ALA A 315 -9.49 19.64 0.49
CA ALA A 315 -10.07 18.94 -0.65
C ALA A 315 -9.50 17.50 -0.77
N LEU A 316 -8.18 17.33 -0.53
CA LEU A 316 -7.55 16.00 -0.49
C LEU A 316 -8.12 15.15 0.66
N ALA A 317 -8.30 15.71 1.86
CA ALA A 317 -8.87 15.00 3.00
C ALA A 317 -10.27 14.47 2.70
N ARG A 318 -11.13 15.25 2.04
CA ARG A 318 -12.47 14.81 1.59
C ARG A 318 -12.41 13.62 0.64
N ILE A 319 -11.50 13.65 -0.33
CA ILE A 319 -11.33 12.54 -1.28
C ILE A 319 -10.83 11.28 -0.57
N ILE A 320 -9.88 11.42 0.38
CA ILE A 320 -9.40 10.32 1.20
C ILE A 320 -10.53 9.75 2.06
N ALA A 321 -11.32 10.59 2.72
CA ALA A 321 -12.47 10.20 3.51
C ALA A 321 -13.51 9.42 2.68
N LYS A 322 -13.78 9.88 1.46
CA LYS A 322 -14.68 9.21 0.53
C LYS A 322 -14.15 7.85 0.07
N ALA A 323 -12.87 7.76 -0.24
CA ALA A 323 -12.22 6.49 -0.57
C ALA A 323 -12.27 5.51 0.62
N ALA A 324 -12.06 6.00 1.84
CA ALA A 324 -12.07 5.20 3.06
C ALA A 324 -13.43 4.55 3.37
N GLN A 325 -14.53 5.06 2.82
CA GLN A 325 -15.85 4.40 2.90
C GLN A 325 -15.95 3.14 2.03
N ARG A 326 -15.07 3.00 1.03
CA ARG A 326 -15.14 1.94 0.01
C ARG A 326 -13.97 0.96 0.06
N THR A 327 -12.84 1.37 0.63
CA THR A 327 -11.62 0.57 0.74
C THR A 327 -10.81 0.99 1.95
N GLN A 328 -9.86 0.14 2.38
CA GLN A 328 -8.91 0.56 3.41
C GLN A 328 -7.92 1.58 2.85
N VAL A 329 -7.69 2.64 3.63
CA VAL A 329 -6.73 3.69 3.29
C VAL A 329 -5.71 3.84 4.42
N TRP A 330 -4.44 3.79 4.03
CA TRP A 330 -3.29 3.99 4.91
C TRP A 330 -2.56 5.27 4.49
N VAL A 331 -2.54 6.26 5.37
CA VAL A 331 -1.90 7.56 5.09
C VAL A 331 -0.70 7.74 6.01
N VAL A 332 0.44 8.01 5.43
CA VAL A 332 1.65 8.46 6.14
C VAL A 332 1.88 9.92 5.76
N THR A 333 1.90 10.82 6.74
CA THR A 333 2.05 12.26 6.50
C THR A 333 2.98 12.92 7.53
N HIS A 334 3.61 14.02 7.15
CA HIS A 334 4.26 14.93 8.09
C HIS A 334 3.45 16.23 8.27
N SER A 335 2.35 16.38 7.52
CA SER A 335 1.47 17.55 7.56
C SER A 335 0.42 17.43 8.66
N GLN A 336 0.55 18.24 9.70
CA GLN A 336 -0.49 18.35 10.73
C GLN A 336 -1.80 18.88 10.13
N THR A 337 -1.72 19.80 9.18
CA THR A 337 -2.90 20.35 8.47
C THR A 337 -3.70 19.26 7.77
N LEU A 338 -3.03 18.32 7.08
CA LEU A 338 -3.73 17.18 6.46
C LEU A 338 -4.33 16.24 7.51
N ALA A 339 -3.59 15.98 8.58
CA ALA A 339 -4.05 15.12 9.67
C ALA A 339 -5.29 15.70 10.37
N ASP A 340 -5.29 17.01 10.63
CA ASP A 340 -6.42 17.73 11.23
C ASP A 340 -7.63 17.73 10.30
N ALA A 341 -7.45 18.02 9.00
CA ALA A 341 -8.51 17.97 8.01
C ALA A 341 -9.12 16.55 7.87
N LEU A 342 -8.30 15.50 7.94
CA LEU A 342 -8.80 14.11 7.96
C LEU A 342 -9.60 13.82 9.23
N THR A 343 -9.18 14.36 10.38
CA THR A 343 -9.94 14.23 11.64
C THR A 343 -11.29 14.93 11.55
N GLU A 344 -11.35 16.13 10.97
CA GLU A 344 -12.59 16.88 10.77
C GLU A 344 -13.57 16.13 9.84
N GLU A 345 -13.07 15.56 8.75
CA GLU A 345 -13.92 14.86 7.76
C GLU A 345 -14.37 13.46 8.22
N THR A 346 -13.60 12.78 9.09
CA THR A 346 -13.84 11.35 9.39
C THR A 346 -14.04 11.03 10.87
N GLY A 347 -13.66 11.93 11.76
CA GLY A 347 -13.57 11.66 13.20
C GLY A 347 -12.40 10.73 13.61
N VAL A 348 -11.59 10.27 12.66
CA VAL A 348 -10.46 9.38 12.95
C VAL A 348 -9.28 10.17 13.48
N LEU A 349 -8.83 9.84 14.70
CA LEU A 349 -7.65 10.45 15.30
C LEU A 349 -6.37 9.87 14.68
N PRO A 350 -5.43 10.73 14.24
CA PRO A 350 -4.14 10.30 13.75
C PRO A 350 -3.32 9.65 14.86
N ARG A 351 -2.48 8.66 14.49
CA ARG A 351 -1.52 8.04 15.39
C ARG A 351 -0.15 8.68 15.21
N GLN A 352 0.39 9.23 16.31
CA GLN A 352 1.72 9.86 16.31
C GLN A 352 2.81 8.78 16.22
N VAL A 353 3.66 8.91 15.19
CA VAL A 353 4.87 8.09 15.07
C VAL A 353 6.02 8.81 15.76
N ILE A 354 6.61 8.16 16.74
CA ILE A 354 7.67 8.69 17.60
C ILE A 354 8.92 7.80 17.55
N ARG A 355 10.02 8.30 18.06
CA ARG A 355 11.18 7.47 18.42
C ARG A 355 11.17 7.14 19.90
N GLN A 356 11.15 5.86 20.21
CA GLN A 356 11.20 5.37 21.59
C GLN A 356 12.27 4.28 21.70
N HIS A 357 13.16 4.38 22.67
CA HIS A 357 14.27 3.45 22.89
C HIS A 357 15.12 3.20 21.62
N GLY A 358 15.38 4.25 20.84
CA GLY A 358 16.14 4.19 19.60
C GLY A 358 15.39 3.67 18.37
N GLY A 359 14.17 3.15 18.53
CA GLY A 359 13.32 2.59 17.47
C GLY A 359 12.09 3.43 17.15
N THR A 360 11.44 3.10 16.04
CA THR A 360 10.14 3.63 15.65
C THR A 360 9.05 3.02 16.52
N TRP A 361 8.15 3.85 17.04
CA TRP A 361 7.03 3.46 17.87
C TRP A 361 5.79 4.30 17.55
N LEU A 362 4.62 3.86 18.01
CA LEU A 362 3.39 4.65 17.96
C LEU A 362 3.03 5.11 19.37
N GLU A 363 2.72 6.39 19.52
CA GLU A 363 2.28 6.95 20.80
C GLU A 363 0.97 6.30 21.24
N GLY A 364 0.84 6.03 22.54
CA GLY A 364 -0.32 5.33 23.10
C GLY A 364 -0.38 3.82 22.82
N LEU A 365 0.56 3.26 22.06
CA LEU A 365 0.60 1.83 21.79
C LEU A 365 1.24 1.07 22.97
N SER A 366 0.52 0.11 23.51
CA SER A 366 1.02 -0.79 24.54
C SER A 366 1.98 -1.84 23.98
N GLN A 367 2.77 -2.48 24.86
CA GLN A 367 3.68 -3.56 24.44
C GLN A 367 2.97 -4.81 23.90
N ILE A 368 1.69 -4.97 24.20
CA ILE A 368 0.85 -6.07 23.71
C ILE A 368 0.14 -5.73 22.39
N GLY A 369 0.42 -4.56 21.79
CA GLY A 369 -0.11 -4.18 20.49
C GLY A 369 -1.52 -3.58 20.52
N GLN A 370 -1.96 -3.04 21.65
CA GLN A 370 -3.25 -2.36 21.80
C GLN A 370 -3.03 -0.89 22.10
N PHE A 371 -3.87 -0.03 21.56
CA PHE A 371 -3.86 1.38 21.91
C PHE A 371 -4.62 1.60 23.23
N VAL A 372 -4.13 2.53 24.04
CA VAL A 372 -4.72 2.83 25.35
C VAL A 372 -6.06 3.56 25.22
N ASP A 373 -6.26 4.21 24.08
CA ASP A 373 -7.43 5.08 23.81
C ASP A 373 -8.48 4.42 22.90
N ASP A 374 -8.36 3.12 22.63
CA ASP A 374 -9.34 2.36 21.80
C ASP A 374 -10.41 1.67 22.65
#